data_16bbac3d7e1ff8b7a3e5e3897069b478
#
_entry.id   16bbac3d7e1ff8b7a3e5e3897069b478
#
_cell.length_a   1.000
_cell.length_b   1.000
_cell.length_c   1.000
_cell.angle_alpha   90.00
_cell.angle_beta   90.00
_cell.angle_gamma   90.00
#
_symmetry.space_group_name_H-M   'P 1'
#
loop_
_entity.id
_entity.type
_entity.pdbx_description
1 polymer ?
#
loop_
_entity_poly.entity_id
_entity_poly.type
_entity_poly.pdbx_seq_one_letter_code
_entity_poly.pdbx_strand_id
1 'polypeptide(L)'
;MKRTWTILGVGDVPGSFKWYQALFGQPATLPAHDHFGQILDSDGTVLLCLHEWGAHEHPSLTSPDHGTPGNGLLLFFRVDDFDLALQRARALVTRFEEEPHLNPNTRTMEFSLRDPDGYYVTISALSAA
;
A
#
# COMPACT_ATOMS: atom_id res chain seq x y z
N MET A 1 -4.33 -8.32 -21.94
CA MET A 1 -4.63 -7.58 -20.70
C MET A 1 -4.08 -6.17 -20.81
N LYS A 2 -4.83 -5.22 -20.39
CA LYS A 2 -4.38 -3.82 -20.41
C LYS A 2 -3.66 -3.47 -19.12
N ARG A 3 -4.40 -3.21 -18.07
CA ARG A 3 -3.87 -2.88 -16.75
C ARG A 3 -4.86 -3.35 -15.70
N THR A 4 -4.37 -3.55 -14.48
CA THR A 4 -5.22 -3.88 -13.34
C THR A 4 -5.21 -2.73 -12.35
N TRP A 5 -6.32 -2.55 -11.65
CA TRP A 5 -6.40 -1.64 -10.51
C TRP A 5 -6.70 -2.46 -9.27
N THR A 6 -5.83 -2.37 -8.28
CA THR A 6 -6.09 -2.94 -6.95
C THR A 6 -6.81 -1.88 -6.14
N ILE A 7 -8.04 -2.17 -5.71
CA ILE A 7 -8.87 -1.22 -5.00
C ILE A 7 -9.09 -1.73 -3.58
N LEU A 8 -8.66 -0.96 -2.59
CA LEU A 8 -8.79 -1.30 -1.17
C LEU A 8 -9.92 -0.51 -0.53
N GLY A 9 -10.74 -1.18 0.28
CA GLY A 9 -11.66 -0.52 1.19
C GLY A 9 -10.90 0.05 2.37
N VAL A 10 -11.05 1.34 2.65
CA VAL A 10 -10.37 2.01 3.75
C VAL A 10 -11.34 2.90 4.51
N GLY A 11 -11.03 3.16 5.78
CA GLY A 11 -11.87 4.00 6.63
C GLY A 11 -11.70 5.49 6.39
N ASP A 12 -10.52 5.91 5.95
CA ASP A 12 -10.16 7.31 5.77
C ASP A 12 -9.31 7.46 4.51
N VAL A 13 -9.94 7.80 3.38
CA VAL A 13 -9.23 7.92 2.11
C VAL A 13 -8.12 8.98 2.16
N PRO A 14 -8.37 10.23 2.61
CA PRO A 14 -7.28 11.21 2.70
C PRO A 14 -6.12 10.77 3.59
N GLY A 15 -6.41 10.16 4.74
CA GLY A 15 -5.39 9.67 5.65
C GLY A 15 -4.55 8.55 5.06
N SER A 16 -5.19 7.55 4.46
CA SER A 16 -4.50 6.43 3.81
C SER A 16 -3.72 6.91 2.59
N PHE A 17 -4.27 7.86 1.83
CA PHE A 17 -3.61 8.47 0.68
C PHE A 17 -2.27 9.11 1.10
N LYS A 18 -2.30 9.90 2.15
CA LYS A 18 -1.11 10.53 2.71
C LYS A 18 -0.09 9.49 3.20
N TRP A 19 -0.58 8.44 3.85
CA TRP A 19 0.28 7.37 4.39
C TRP A 19 1.05 6.68 3.26
N TYR A 20 0.37 6.29 2.18
CA TYR A 20 1.04 5.64 1.04
C TYR A 20 1.99 6.58 0.31
N GLN A 21 1.64 7.85 0.17
CA GLN A 21 2.55 8.84 -0.40
C GLN A 21 3.84 8.95 0.42
N ALA A 22 3.72 8.96 1.75
CA ALA A 22 4.88 9.02 2.63
C ALA A 22 5.74 7.76 2.51
N LEU A 23 5.10 6.58 2.46
CA LEU A 23 5.82 5.31 2.30
C LEU A 23 6.61 5.28 0.99
N PHE A 24 6.02 5.76 -0.10
CA PHE A 24 6.64 5.74 -1.42
C PHE A 24 7.54 6.96 -1.68
N GLY A 25 7.61 7.91 -0.74
CA GLY A 25 8.42 9.11 -0.88
C GLY A 25 7.87 10.10 -1.89
N GLN A 26 6.57 10.13 -2.05
CA GLN A 26 5.89 11.06 -2.94
C GLN A 26 5.53 12.36 -2.20
N PRO A 27 5.41 13.49 -2.92
CA PRO A 27 4.91 14.72 -2.31
C PRO A 27 3.51 14.53 -1.74
N ALA A 28 3.24 15.14 -0.58
CA ALA A 28 1.93 15.08 0.03
C ALA A 28 0.94 15.93 -0.77
N THR A 29 -0.06 15.28 -1.35
CA THR A 29 -1.15 15.94 -2.08
C THR A 29 -2.48 15.36 -1.60
N LEU A 30 -3.57 15.96 -2.02
CA LEU A 30 -4.90 15.46 -1.68
C LEU A 30 -5.40 14.52 -2.77
N PRO A 31 -6.23 13.51 -2.42
CA PRO A 31 -6.90 12.70 -3.43
C PRO A 31 -7.92 13.52 -4.22
N ALA A 32 -8.42 12.96 -5.32
CA ALA A 32 -9.38 13.65 -6.16
C ALA A 32 -10.63 14.09 -5.39
N HIS A 33 -11.08 13.24 -4.46
CA HIS A 33 -12.15 13.56 -3.52
C HIS A 33 -12.05 12.63 -2.30
N ASP A 34 -12.93 12.86 -1.31
CA ASP A 34 -12.82 12.18 -0.01
C ASP A 34 -13.21 10.70 -0.04
N HIS A 35 -13.84 10.23 -1.10
CA HIS A 35 -14.33 8.85 -1.18
C HIS A 35 -13.48 7.93 -2.02
N PHE A 36 -12.58 8.47 -2.84
CA PHE A 36 -11.75 7.69 -3.75
C PHE A 36 -10.48 8.44 -4.09
N GLY A 37 -9.36 7.71 -4.10
CA GLY A 37 -8.09 8.27 -4.52
C GLY A 37 -7.22 7.21 -5.20
N GLN A 38 -6.33 7.65 -6.07
CA GLN A 38 -5.38 6.79 -6.76
C GLN A 38 -3.95 7.19 -6.43
N ILE A 39 -3.16 6.25 -5.98
CA ILE A 39 -1.72 6.43 -5.81
C ILE A 39 -1.07 6.09 -7.14
N LEU A 40 -0.36 7.05 -7.71
CA LEU A 40 0.28 6.91 -9.01
C LEU A 40 1.80 6.84 -8.87
N ASP A 41 2.43 6.09 -9.76
CA ASP A 41 3.87 6.12 -9.91
C ASP A 41 4.27 7.38 -10.70
N SER A 42 5.57 7.65 -10.78
CA SER A 42 6.11 8.83 -11.47
C SER A 42 5.74 8.86 -12.96
N ASP A 43 5.50 7.71 -13.57
CA ASP A 43 5.10 7.62 -14.98
C ASP A 43 3.57 7.62 -15.18
N GLY A 44 2.80 7.84 -14.11
CA GLY A 44 1.34 7.84 -14.17
C GLY A 44 0.68 6.47 -14.01
N THR A 45 1.46 5.41 -13.85
CA THR A 45 0.90 4.07 -13.61
C THR A 45 0.18 4.06 -12.27
N VAL A 46 -1.04 3.52 -12.25
CA VAL A 46 -1.79 3.36 -11.00
C VAL A 46 -1.16 2.23 -10.19
N LEU A 47 -0.67 2.57 -9.00
CA LEU A 47 -0.11 1.59 -8.07
C LEU A 47 -1.19 0.98 -7.19
N LEU A 48 -2.17 1.79 -6.78
CA LEU A 48 -3.17 1.40 -5.80
C LEU A 48 -4.33 2.39 -5.84
N CYS A 49 -5.54 1.89 -5.64
CA CYS A 49 -6.73 2.73 -5.45
C CYS A 49 -7.25 2.57 -4.04
N LEU A 50 -7.72 3.66 -3.44
CA LEU A 50 -8.31 3.69 -2.11
C LEU A 50 -9.76 4.12 -2.23
N HIS A 51 -10.66 3.36 -1.63
CA HIS A 51 -12.10 3.53 -1.74
C HIS A 51 -12.71 3.52 -0.34
N GLU A 52 -13.47 4.55 0.00
CA GLU A 52 -14.13 4.58 1.30
C GLU A 52 -15.17 3.46 1.39
N TRP A 53 -15.19 2.77 2.54
CA TRP A 53 -16.21 1.76 2.80
C TRP A 53 -17.61 2.36 2.63
N GLY A 54 -18.46 1.69 1.86
CA GLY A 54 -19.85 2.06 1.70
C GLY A 54 -20.12 3.26 0.80
N ALA A 55 -19.08 3.92 0.25
CA ALA A 55 -19.28 5.15 -0.53
C ALA A 55 -20.00 4.93 -1.86
N HIS A 56 -19.86 3.73 -2.45
CA HIS A 56 -20.50 3.36 -3.70
C HIS A 56 -21.07 1.95 -3.59
N GLU A 57 -21.89 1.55 -4.54
CA GLU A 57 -22.55 0.24 -4.52
C GLU A 57 -21.63 -0.87 -5.05
N HIS A 58 -20.53 -1.14 -4.34
CA HIS A 58 -19.65 -2.26 -4.64
C HIS A 58 -19.78 -3.28 -3.51
N PRO A 59 -20.33 -4.49 -3.76
CA PRO A 59 -20.61 -5.45 -2.70
C PRO A 59 -19.41 -5.79 -1.80
N SER A 60 -18.21 -5.87 -2.38
CA SER A 60 -17.00 -6.18 -1.60
C SER A 60 -16.46 -4.98 -0.80
N LEU A 61 -17.01 -3.78 -1.02
CA LEU A 61 -16.54 -2.53 -0.40
C LEU A 61 -17.65 -1.86 0.43
N THR A 62 -18.67 -2.60 0.86
CA THR A 62 -19.78 -2.00 1.61
C THR A 62 -19.45 -1.79 3.07
N SER A 63 -18.75 -2.72 3.70
CA SER A 63 -18.45 -2.63 5.13
C SER A 63 -17.24 -3.49 5.50
N PRO A 64 -16.36 -3.00 6.39
CA PRO A 64 -15.25 -3.81 6.91
C PRO A 64 -15.74 -4.97 7.79
N ASP A 65 -17.01 -4.95 8.22
CA ASP A 65 -17.56 -5.95 9.13
C ASP A 65 -18.00 -7.24 8.43
N HIS A 66 -17.96 -7.30 7.10
CA HIS A 66 -18.35 -8.47 6.33
C HIS A 66 -17.25 -9.54 6.24
N GLY A 67 -16.20 -9.41 7.01
CA GLY A 67 -15.07 -10.33 7.05
C GLY A 67 -13.83 -9.58 7.52
N THR A 68 -12.70 -10.29 7.62
CA THR A 68 -11.44 -9.64 7.97
C THR A 68 -10.89 -8.92 6.71
N PRO A 69 -10.81 -7.57 6.71
CA PRO A 69 -10.30 -6.86 5.55
C PRO A 69 -8.88 -7.29 5.21
N GLY A 70 -8.66 -7.59 3.93
CA GLY A 70 -7.35 -7.96 3.44
C GLY A 70 -6.89 -9.36 3.75
N ASN A 71 -7.70 -10.18 4.41
CA ASN A 71 -7.35 -11.57 4.63
C ASN A 71 -7.25 -12.29 3.28
N GLY A 72 -6.10 -12.89 3.00
CA GLY A 72 -5.83 -13.51 1.70
C GLY A 72 -5.25 -12.56 0.67
N LEU A 73 -4.95 -11.31 1.04
CA LEU A 73 -4.34 -10.32 0.15
C LEU A 73 -2.98 -9.92 0.69
N LEU A 74 -1.99 -9.91 -0.18
CA LEU A 74 -0.66 -9.36 0.08
C LEU A 74 -0.38 -8.27 -0.95
N LEU A 75 -0.11 -7.05 -0.47
CA LEU A 75 0.31 -5.96 -1.33
C LEU A 75 1.84 -5.97 -1.39
N PHE A 76 2.37 -6.26 -2.58
CA PHE A 76 3.80 -6.44 -2.76
C PHE A 76 4.32 -5.35 -3.71
N PHE A 77 5.08 -4.40 -3.16
CA PHE A 77 5.62 -3.28 -3.92
C PHE A 77 7.14 -3.42 -4.05
N ARG A 78 7.65 -3.25 -5.25
CA ARG A 78 9.08 -3.30 -5.50
C ARG A 78 9.61 -1.89 -5.73
N VAL A 79 10.72 -1.55 -5.09
CA VAL A 79 11.25 -0.19 -5.06
C VAL A 79 12.70 -0.16 -5.56
N ASP A 80 13.09 0.99 -6.10
CA ASP A 80 14.45 1.20 -6.61
C ASP A 80 15.46 1.34 -5.47
N ASP A 81 15.10 2.09 -4.42
CA ASP A 81 15.98 2.39 -3.30
C ASP A 81 15.41 1.77 -2.03
N PHE A 82 15.84 0.55 -1.74
CA PHE A 82 15.36 -0.21 -0.61
C PHE A 82 15.68 0.46 0.73
N ASP A 83 16.90 0.96 0.89
CA ASP A 83 17.32 1.55 2.17
C ASP A 83 16.54 2.82 2.48
N LEU A 84 16.26 3.63 1.48
CA LEU A 84 15.46 4.83 1.66
C LEU A 84 14.00 4.48 1.96
N ALA A 85 13.45 3.46 1.31
CA ALA A 85 12.11 2.97 1.60
C ALA A 85 12.02 2.45 3.04
N LEU A 86 13.05 1.78 3.52
CA LEU A 86 13.11 1.30 4.90
C LEU A 86 13.09 2.46 5.89
N GLN A 87 13.85 3.52 5.65
CA GLN A 87 13.85 4.70 6.50
C GLN A 87 12.46 5.34 6.57
N ARG A 88 11.78 5.45 5.43
CA ARG A 88 10.43 6.01 5.36
C ARG A 88 9.43 5.17 6.14
N ALA A 89 9.51 3.85 5.99
CA ALA A 89 8.62 2.93 6.70
C ALA A 89 8.82 3.00 8.21
N ARG A 90 10.06 3.12 8.68
CA ARG A 90 10.34 3.23 10.11
C ARG A 90 9.78 4.52 10.71
N ALA A 91 9.61 5.56 9.92
CA ALA A 91 8.99 6.79 10.38
C ALA A 91 7.45 6.69 10.43
N LEU A 92 6.86 5.74 9.71
CA LEU A 92 5.42 5.59 9.62
C LEU A 92 4.83 4.64 10.64
N VAL A 93 5.56 3.59 11.02
CA VAL A 93 5.06 2.56 11.94
C VAL A 93 6.05 2.32 13.06
N THR A 94 5.53 1.91 14.21
CA THR A 94 6.38 1.61 15.38
C THR A 94 6.92 0.18 15.34
N ARG A 95 6.28 -0.70 14.55
CA ARG A 95 6.62 -2.10 14.49
C ARG A 95 6.41 -2.66 13.09
N PHE A 96 7.36 -3.47 12.62
CA PHE A 96 7.21 -4.23 11.39
C PHE A 96 6.62 -5.61 11.68
N GLU A 97 5.87 -6.13 10.70
CA GLU A 97 5.45 -7.54 10.72
C GLU A 97 6.63 -8.45 10.45
N GLU A 98 7.49 -8.06 9.51
CA GLU A 98 8.75 -8.73 9.25
C GLU A 98 9.86 -7.70 9.08
N GLU A 99 10.92 -7.82 9.87
CA GLU A 99 12.10 -6.98 9.74
C GLU A 99 12.84 -7.28 8.43
N PRO A 100 13.71 -6.36 7.97
CA PRO A 100 14.44 -6.60 6.71
C PRO A 100 15.15 -7.94 6.68
N HIS A 101 14.94 -8.70 5.62
CA HIS A 101 15.56 -10.00 5.43
C HIS A 101 15.66 -10.31 3.94
N LEU A 102 16.52 -11.27 3.61
CA LEU A 102 16.66 -11.74 2.24
C LEU A 102 15.60 -12.80 1.96
N ASN A 103 14.77 -12.58 0.94
CA ASN A 103 13.83 -13.60 0.49
C ASN A 103 14.58 -14.62 -0.35
N PRO A 104 14.62 -15.91 0.05
CA PRO A 104 15.40 -16.91 -0.68
C PRO A 104 14.85 -17.22 -2.08
N ASN A 105 13.58 -16.97 -2.31
CA ASN A 105 12.95 -17.23 -3.61
C ASN A 105 13.25 -16.14 -4.64
N THR A 106 13.16 -14.88 -4.24
CA THR A 106 13.42 -13.73 -5.12
C THR A 106 14.87 -13.29 -5.09
N ARG A 107 15.61 -13.63 -4.03
CA ARG A 107 16.97 -13.20 -3.72
C ARG A 107 17.09 -11.69 -3.59
N THR A 108 16.00 -11.06 -3.14
CA THR A 108 15.98 -9.62 -2.88
C THR A 108 15.62 -9.37 -1.41
N MET A 109 16.12 -8.25 -0.89
CA MET A 109 15.77 -7.81 0.45
C MET A 109 14.31 -7.34 0.48
N GLU A 110 13.63 -7.62 1.60
CA GLU A 110 12.27 -7.18 1.81
C GLU A 110 11.96 -6.99 3.29
N PHE A 111 10.93 -6.20 3.56
CA PHE A 111 10.35 -6.05 4.90
C PHE A 111 8.83 -5.91 4.76
N SER A 112 8.10 -6.13 5.85
CA SER A 112 6.65 -6.09 5.82
C SER A 112 6.08 -5.30 6.99
N LEU A 113 4.97 -4.61 6.73
CA LEU A 113 4.29 -3.77 7.71
C LEU A 113 2.79 -3.74 7.43
N ARG A 114 2.03 -3.21 8.37
CA ARG A 114 0.58 -3.02 8.20
C ARG A 114 0.28 -1.58 7.86
N ASP A 115 -0.66 -1.38 6.95
CA ASP A 115 -1.17 -0.04 6.64
C ASP A 115 -2.20 0.39 7.71
N PRO A 116 -2.75 1.63 7.64
CA PRO A 116 -3.69 2.10 8.66
C PRO A 116 -4.95 1.26 8.82
N ASP A 117 -5.37 0.53 7.81
CA ASP A 117 -6.55 -0.34 7.85
C ASP A 117 -6.21 -1.80 8.12
N GLY A 118 -4.93 -2.12 8.33
CA GLY A 118 -4.48 -3.46 8.65
C GLY A 118 -4.11 -4.32 7.44
N TYR A 119 -4.06 -3.76 6.24
CA TYR A 119 -3.60 -4.50 5.07
C TYR A 119 -2.11 -4.81 5.16
N TYR A 120 -1.75 -6.02 4.78
CA TYR A 120 -0.36 -6.48 4.82
C TYR A 120 0.40 -5.97 3.61
N VAL A 121 1.47 -5.22 3.85
CA VAL A 121 2.28 -4.60 2.80
C VAL A 121 3.70 -5.12 2.88
N THR A 122 4.23 -5.61 1.77
CA THR A 122 5.65 -5.98 1.66
C THR A 122 6.34 -5.02 0.70
N ILE A 123 7.48 -4.51 1.10
CA ILE A 123 8.36 -3.70 0.26
C ILE A 123 9.60 -4.54 -0.08
N SER A 124 9.87 -4.67 -1.36
CA SER A 124 10.97 -5.48 -1.88
C SER A 124 11.90 -4.63 -2.74
N ALA A 125 13.18 -4.94 -2.69
CA ALA A 125 14.12 -4.38 -3.66
C ALA A 125 13.82 -4.91 -5.07
N LEU A 126 14.13 -4.11 -6.10
CA LEU A 126 13.93 -4.52 -7.49
C LEU A 126 14.92 -5.57 -7.94
N SER A 127 16.14 -5.50 -7.43
CA SER A 127 17.20 -6.40 -7.86
C SER A 127 17.94 -6.98 -6.67
N ALA A 128 18.56 -8.14 -6.90
CA ALA A 128 19.45 -8.74 -5.90
C ALA A 128 20.61 -7.80 -5.61
N ALA A 129 20.96 -7.71 -4.35
CA ALA A 129 22.08 -6.87 -3.92
C ALA A 129 23.41 -7.43 -4.44
#